data_24ed9e90d1154ad3e7bfe8aa2e2382c9
#
_entry.id   24ed9e90d1154ad3e7bfe8aa2e2382c9
#
_cell.length_a   1.000
_cell.length_b   1.000
_cell.length_c   1.000
_cell.angle_alpha   90.00
_cell.angle_beta   90.00
_cell.angle_gamma   90.00
#
_symmetry.space_group_name_H-M   'P 1'
#
loop_
_entity.id
_entity.type
_entity.pdbx_description
1 polymer ?
#
loop_
_entity_poly.entity_id
_entity_poly.type
_entity_poly.pdbx_seq_one_letter_code
_entity_poly.pdbx_strand_id
1 'polypeptide(L)'
;TMSLVPYVVEQTSRGERSYDIFSRLLNDRIIVLSEDVNDTSASLVVAQLLYLEGQDPDKDISLYINSPGGSISAGMAIHDTMQYIKCDVSTICTGMAASMGAFLLSSGAKGKRIALPNSEIMIHQPLISGSGLSGQVTDIMIHSNYLQRTKERLNKILSANTGKPYEDICRDTERDNFMSAEEALEYGLIDKVYSSRADIK
;
A
#
# COMPACT_ATOMS: atom_id res chain seq x y z
N THR A 1 2.17 -3.72 24.24
CA THR A 1 2.54 -2.38 24.78
C THR A 1 2.00 -1.35 23.80
N MET A 2 1.00 -0.56 24.20
CA MET A 2 0.58 0.60 23.41
C MET A 2 1.77 1.57 23.36
N SER A 3 2.29 1.82 22.16
CA SER A 3 3.27 2.90 21.97
C SER A 3 2.58 4.23 22.23
N LEU A 4 3.19 5.07 23.05
CA LEU A 4 2.72 6.43 23.29
C LEU A 4 2.82 7.21 21.97
N VAL A 5 1.68 7.66 21.45
CA VAL A 5 1.64 8.55 20.29
C VAL A 5 2.03 9.96 20.77
N PRO A 6 3.12 10.56 20.25
CA PRO A 6 3.54 11.89 20.66
C PRO A 6 2.56 12.96 20.19
N TYR A 7 2.43 14.01 21.01
CA TYR A 7 1.67 15.22 20.67
C TYR A 7 2.60 16.36 20.30
N VAL A 8 2.19 17.16 19.34
CA VAL A 8 2.86 18.41 18.93
C VAL A 8 1.94 19.59 19.19
N VAL A 9 2.51 20.70 19.65
CA VAL A 9 1.79 21.95 19.89
C VAL A 9 2.26 22.98 18.87
N GLU A 10 1.33 23.56 18.14
CA GLU A 10 1.59 24.62 17.17
C GLU A 10 1.00 25.95 17.68
N GLN A 11 1.78 27.01 17.59
CA GLN A 11 1.32 28.39 17.81
C GLN A 11 0.65 28.88 16.52
N THR A 12 -0.60 29.27 16.62
CA THR A 12 -1.35 29.88 15.52
C THR A 12 -1.80 31.29 15.87
N SER A 13 -2.22 32.08 14.90
CA SER A 13 -2.81 33.40 15.12
C SER A 13 -4.07 33.37 15.99
N ARG A 14 -4.66 32.21 16.23
CA ARG A 14 -5.87 31.99 17.05
C ARG A 14 -5.57 31.30 18.39
N GLY A 15 -4.28 31.14 18.76
CA GLY A 15 -3.82 30.44 19.96
C GLY A 15 -3.13 29.13 19.69
N GLU A 16 -2.87 28.37 20.75
CA GLU A 16 -2.22 27.08 20.68
C GLU A 16 -3.18 25.99 20.18
N ARG A 17 -2.68 25.10 19.32
CA ARG A 17 -3.37 23.87 18.89
C ARG A 17 -2.49 22.67 19.14
N SER A 18 -3.05 21.66 19.78
CA SER A 18 -2.39 20.38 20.02
C SER A 18 -2.92 19.34 19.05
N TYR A 19 -2.00 18.57 18.44
CA TYR A 19 -2.29 17.45 17.56
C TYR A 19 -1.51 16.24 18.01
N ASP A 20 -2.04 15.02 17.88
CA ASP A 20 -1.20 13.86 17.79
C ASP A 20 -0.38 13.89 16.49
N ILE A 21 0.74 13.16 16.44
CA ILE A 21 1.67 13.26 15.31
C ILE A 21 1.02 12.83 13.98
N PHE A 22 0.13 11.82 13.98
CA PHE A 22 -0.53 11.35 12.75
C PHE A 22 -1.55 12.38 12.25
N SER A 23 -2.34 12.98 13.15
CA SER A 23 -3.27 14.06 12.80
C SER A 23 -2.51 15.29 12.26
N ARG A 24 -1.31 15.57 12.79
CA ARG A 24 -0.47 16.66 12.29
C ARG A 24 0.05 16.36 10.88
N LEU A 25 0.54 15.14 10.63
CA LEU A 25 1.00 14.73 9.31
C LEU A 25 -0.15 14.72 8.28
N LEU A 26 -1.36 14.35 8.70
CA LEU A 26 -2.55 14.36 7.84
C LEU A 26 -2.85 15.77 7.31
N ASN A 27 -2.60 16.83 8.09
CA ASN A 27 -2.72 18.22 7.61
C ASN A 27 -1.77 18.54 6.46
N ASP A 28 -0.64 17.83 6.36
CA ASP A 28 0.32 17.91 5.25
C ASP A 28 0.02 16.85 4.16
N ARG A 29 -1.17 16.25 4.19
CA ARG A 29 -1.66 15.23 3.25
C ARG A 29 -0.82 13.94 3.26
N ILE A 30 -0.27 13.60 4.42
CA ILE A 30 0.54 12.41 4.64
C ILE A 30 -0.27 11.38 5.42
N ILE A 31 -0.40 10.19 4.85
CA ILE A 31 -0.98 9.00 5.48
C ILE A 31 0.14 8.00 5.73
N VAL A 32 0.14 7.34 6.88
CA VAL A 32 1.13 6.32 7.24
C VAL A 32 0.46 4.97 7.46
N LEU A 33 0.86 3.99 6.66
CA LEU A 33 0.49 2.58 6.80
C LEU A 33 1.75 1.81 7.24
N SER A 34 1.95 1.66 8.56
CA SER A 34 3.13 1.01 9.15
C SER A 34 2.77 -0.19 10.02
N GLU A 35 1.83 -0.99 9.56
CA GLU A 35 1.33 -2.20 10.21
C GLU A 35 0.79 -3.18 9.17
N ASP A 36 0.28 -4.31 9.65
CA ASP A 36 -0.43 -5.29 8.81
C ASP A 36 -1.64 -4.66 8.15
N VAL A 37 -1.88 -5.04 6.89
CA VAL A 37 -3.11 -4.68 6.17
C VAL A 37 -4.26 -5.54 6.71
N ASN A 38 -5.14 -4.92 7.46
CA ASN A 38 -6.32 -5.55 8.06
C ASN A 38 -7.54 -4.61 7.96
N ASP A 39 -8.70 -5.05 8.43
CA ASP A 39 -9.94 -4.27 8.31
C ASP A 39 -9.87 -2.92 9.03
N THR A 40 -9.15 -2.87 10.17
CA THR A 40 -8.99 -1.63 10.94
C THR A 40 -8.05 -0.66 10.23
N SER A 41 -6.84 -1.11 9.85
CA SER A 41 -5.88 -0.26 9.15
C SER A 41 -6.43 0.22 7.79
N ALA A 42 -7.14 -0.64 7.06
CA ALA A 42 -7.78 -0.28 5.81
C ALA A 42 -8.87 0.77 6.00
N SER A 43 -9.74 0.61 7.00
CA SER A 43 -10.79 1.59 7.29
C SER A 43 -10.21 2.96 7.63
N LEU A 44 -9.11 3.01 8.38
CA LEU A 44 -8.43 4.26 8.71
C LEU A 44 -7.81 4.92 7.48
N VAL A 45 -7.11 4.16 6.63
CA VAL A 45 -6.52 4.70 5.39
C VAL A 45 -7.60 5.20 4.45
N VAL A 46 -8.67 4.43 4.23
CA VAL A 46 -9.81 4.82 3.39
C VAL A 46 -10.46 6.12 3.89
N ALA A 47 -10.72 6.22 5.19
CA ALA A 47 -11.31 7.41 5.78
C ALA A 47 -10.41 8.65 5.57
N GLN A 48 -9.09 8.50 5.71
CA GLN A 48 -8.13 9.58 5.50
C GLN A 48 -8.05 10.00 4.03
N LEU A 49 -8.08 9.04 3.09
CA LEU A 49 -8.10 9.33 1.65
C LEU A 49 -9.33 10.15 1.28
N LEU A 50 -10.52 9.73 1.70
CA LEU A 50 -11.78 10.43 1.44
C LEU A 50 -11.82 11.81 2.12
N TYR A 51 -11.31 11.93 3.33
CA TYR A 51 -11.20 13.22 4.03
C TYR A 51 -10.31 14.20 3.26
N LEU A 52 -9.13 13.76 2.82
CA LEU A 52 -8.18 14.60 2.10
C LEU A 52 -8.69 15.01 0.71
N GLU A 53 -9.38 14.12 -0.01
CA GLU A 53 -10.06 14.49 -1.25
C GLU A 53 -11.10 15.59 -1.02
N GLY A 54 -11.92 15.45 0.04
CA GLY A 54 -12.90 16.46 0.40
C GLY A 54 -12.32 17.81 0.80
N GLN A 55 -11.05 17.85 1.24
CA GLN A 55 -10.36 19.10 1.56
C GLN A 55 -9.82 19.80 0.30
N ASP A 56 -9.18 19.07 -0.60
CA ASP A 56 -8.61 19.62 -1.84
C ASP A 56 -8.41 18.47 -2.85
N PRO A 57 -9.27 18.31 -3.85
CA PRO A 57 -9.20 17.22 -4.81
C PRO A 57 -8.05 17.37 -5.83
N ASP A 58 -7.42 18.53 -5.92
CA ASP A 58 -6.39 18.83 -6.92
C ASP A 58 -4.97 18.62 -6.40
N LYS A 59 -4.83 18.34 -5.10
CA LYS A 59 -3.52 18.11 -4.47
C LYS A 59 -3.27 16.64 -4.22
N ASP A 60 -2.02 16.22 -4.45
CA ASP A 60 -1.55 14.87 -4.19
C ASP A 60 -1.70 14.47 -2.71
N ILE A 61 -1.87 13.19 -2.49
CA ILE A 61 -1.80 12.54 -1.18
C ILE A 61 -0.55 11.66 -1.14
N SER A 62 0.20 11.70 -0.05
CA SER A 62 1.38 10.85 0.15
C SER A 62 1.04 9.70 1.10
N LEU A 63 1.07 8.46 0.59
CA LEU A 63 0.87 7.25 1.37
C LEU A 63 2.23 6.58 1.63
N TYR A 64 2.71 6.68 2.87
CA TYR A 64 3.93 6.02 3.34
C TYR A 64 3.62 4.60 3.77
N ILE A 65 4.36 3.63 3.25
CA ILE A 65 4.12 2.20 3.44
C ILE A 65 5.35 1.55 4.08
N ASN A 66 5.13 0.92 5.25
CA ASN A 66 6.04 0.00 5.89
C ASN A 66 5.23 -1.18 6.43
N SER A 67 4.88 -2.13 5.56
CA SER A 67 3.90 -3.17 5.86
C SER A 67 4.32 -4.52 5.30
N PRO A 68 4.19 -5.60 6.08
CA PRO A 68 4.39 -6.96 5.59
C PRO A 68 3.23 -7.46 4.70
N GLY A 69 2.19 -6.66 4.50
CA GLY A 69 0.96 -7.05 3.81
C GLY A 69 -0.12 -7.52 4.75
N GLY A 70 -0.98 -8.43 4.30
CA GLY A 70 -2.09 -8.96 5.11
C GLY A 70 -3.34 -9.28 4.30
N SER A 71 -4.51 -8.88 4.81
CA SER A 71 -5.82 -9.19 4.21
C SER A 71 -5.96 -8.61 2.81
N ILE A 72 -6.26 -9.48 1.84
CA ILE A 72 -6.47 -9.08 0.44
C ILE A 72 -7.71 -8.19 0.32
N SER A 73 -8.81 -8.53 1.00
CA SER A 73 -10.04 -7.72 0.93
C SER A 73 -9.83 -6.32 1.50
N ALA A 74 -9.12 -6.21 2.62
CA ALA A 74 -8.75 -4.93 3.23
C ALA A 74 -7.83 -4.11 2.30
N GLY A 75 -6.82 -4.75 1.71
CA GLY A 75 -5.93 -4.10 0.75
C GLY A 75 -6.65 -3.64 -0.53
N MET A 76 -7.61 -4.42 -1.03
CA MET A 76 -8.43 -4.01 -2.17
C MET A 76 -9.33 -2.81 -1.85
N ALA A 77 -9.83 -2.69 -0.62
CA ALA A 77 -10.58 -1.49 -0.21
C ALA A 77 -9.73 -0.23 -0.28
N ILE A 78 -8.46 -0.30 0.15
CA ILE A 78 -7.51 0.82 0.01
C ILE A 78 -7.24 1.08 -1.48
N HIS A 79 -6.87 0.05 -2.25
CA HIS A 79 -6.57 0.16 -3.68
C HIS A 79 -7.71 0.82 -4.44
N ASP A 80 -8.92 0.29 -4.32
CA ASP A 80 -10.08 0.81 -5.05
C ASP A 80 -10.37 2.27 -4.66
N THR A 81 -10.18 2.64 -3.39
CA THR A 81 -10.34 4.03 -2.94
C THR A 81 -9.26 4.92 -3.55
N MET A 82 -7.99 4.49 -3.60
CA MET A 82 -6.91 5.23 -4.25
C MET A 82 -7.22 5.50 -5.74
N GLN A 83 -7.86 4.54 -6.43
CA GLN A 83 -8.23 4.70 -7.83
C GLN A 83 -9.53 5.50 -8.02
N TYR A 84 -10.41 5.53 -7.02
CA TYR A 84 -11.72 6.18 -7.07
C TYR A 84 -11.66 7.68 -6.85
N ILE A 85 -10.81 8.15 -5.94
CA ILE A 85 -10.65 9.57 -5.60
C ILE A 85 -9.97 10.33 -6.75
N LYS A 86 -10.17 11.65 -6.79
CA LYS A 86 -9.60 12.52 -7.82
C LYS A 86 -8.12 12.85 -7.59
N CYS A 87 -7.70 12.84 -6.32
CA CYS A 87 -6.31 13.12 -5.97
C CYS A 87 -5.39 12.03 -6.50
N ASP A 88 -4.23 12.39 -7.04
CA ASP A 88 -3.16 11.43 -7.23
C ASP A 88 -2.62 10.98 -5.87
N VAL A 89 -2.46 9.66 -5.70
CA VAL A 89 -1.85 9.09 -4.51
C VAL A 89 -0.41 8.69 -4.83
N SER A 90 0.54 9.46 -4.28
CA SER A 90 1.95 9.08 -4.28
C SER A 90 2.19 8.02 -3.21
N THR A 91 2.83 6.91 -3.57
CA THR A 91 3.17 5.83 -2.63
C THR A 91 4.66 5.81 -2.35
N ILE A 92 5.05 5.70 -1.08
CA ILE A 92 6.44 5.75 -0.64
C ILE A 92 6.75 4.58 0.27
N CYS A 93 7.60 3.65 -0.18
CA CYS A 93 8.07 2.56 0.67
C CYS A 93 9.18 3.03 1.60
N THR A 94 8.99 2.75 2.91
CA THR A 94 10.00 2.99 3.97
C THR A 94 10.21 1.70 4.74
N GLY A 95 11.37 1.08 4.63
CA GLY A 95 11.67 -0.21 5.26
C GLY A 95 11.17 -1.38 4.42
N MET A 96 9.89 -1.73 4.48
CA MET A 96 9.36 -2.88 3.75
C MET A 96 7.99 -2.61 3.13
N ALA A 97 7.78 -3.12 1.93
CA ALA A 97 6.46 -3.30 1.34
C ALA A 97 6.36 -4.72 0.78
N ALA A 98 5.70 -5.62 1.52
CA ALA A 98 5.57 -7.02 1.14
C ALA A 98 4.11 -7.40 0.86
N SER A 99 3.88 -8.36 -0.05
CA SER A 99 2.55 -8.91 -0.33
C SER A 99 1.53 -7.81 -0.68
N MET A 100 0.45 -7.66 0.08
CA MET A 100 -0.50 -6.54 -0.10
C MET A 100 0.16 -5.16 0.05
N GLY A 101 1.24 -5.03 0.84
CA GLY A 101 2.03 -3.78 0.92
C GLY A 101 2.69 -3.42 -0.42
N ALA A 102 3.30 -4.41 -1.09
CA ALA A 102 3.90 -4.22 -2.43
C ALA A 102 2.84 -3.94 -3.49
N PHE A 103 1.70 -4.62 -3.38
CA PHE A 103 0.55 -4.37 -4.25
C PHE A 103 0.07 -2.92 -4.14
N LEU A 104 -0.12 -2.40 -2.92
CA LEU A 104 -0.52 -1.01 -2.68
C LEU A 104 0.56 -0.03 -3.14
N LEU A 105 1.84 -0.33 -2.92
CA LEU A 105 2.96 0.48 -3.40
C LEU A 105 2.90 0.63 -4.93
N SER A 106 2.71 -0.46 -5.65
CA SER A 106 2.60 -0.47 -7.12
C SER A 106 1.35 0.24 -7.65
N SER A 107 0.33 0.43 -6.79
CA SER A 107 -0.97 1.01 -7.13
C SER A 107 -1.01 2.54 -7.04
N GLY A 108 0.08 3.18 -6.63
CA GLY A 108 0.22 4.64 -6.64
C GLY A 108 0.13 5.22 -8.05
N ALA A 109 -0.10 6.53 -8.12
CA ALA A 109 -0.15 7.26 -9.39
C ALA A 109 1.17 7.08 -10.16
N LYS A 110 1.07 6.85 -11.47
CA LYS A 110 2.23 6.59 -12.32
C LYS A 110 3.21 7.78 -12.30
N GLY A 111 4.50 7.49 -12.11
CA GLY A 111 5.54 8.49 -11.92
C GLY A 111 5.70 8.96 -10.47
N LYS A 112 4.81 8.52 -9.55
CA LYS A 112 4.77 8.93 -8.13
C LYS A 112 4.90 7.76 -7.16
N ARG A 113 5.36 6.59 -7.62
CA ARG A 113 5.63 5.41 -6.81
C ARG A 113 7.11 5.38 -6.46
N ILE A 114 7.43 5.40 -5.17
CA ILE A 114 8.77 5.71 -4.67
C ILE A 114 9.19 4.66 -3.65
N ALA A 115 10.48 4.33 -3.61
CA ALA A 115 11.09 3.62 -2.48
C ALA A 115 12.31 4.39 -1.97
N LEU A 116 12.60 4.27 -0.68
CA LEU A 116 13.87 4.70 -0.11
C LEU A 116 14.94 3.63 -0.39
N PRO A 117 16.24 3.98 -0.45
CA PRO A 117 17.29 3.09 -1.00
C PRO A 117 17.45 1.75 -0.28
N ASN A 118 17.13 1.69 1.00
CA ASN A 118 17.26 0.45 1.80
C ASN A 118 15.90 -0.25 2.01
N SER A 119 14.89 0.10 1.20
CA SER A 119 13.59 -0.57 1.26
C SER A 119 13.65 -1.93 0.59
N GLU A 120 12.90 -2.87 1.15
CA GLU A 120 12.69 -4.21 0.59
C GLU A 120 11.26 -4.36 0.09
N ILE A 121 11.10 -4.85 -1.11
CA ILE A 121 9.81 -5.07 -1.75
C ILE A 121 9.64 -6.57 -2.04
N MET A 122 8.49 -7.15 -1.69
CA MET A 122 8.25 -8.56 -1.94
C MET A 122 6.86 -8.79 -2.55
N ILE A 123 6.83 -9.52 -3.66
CA ILE A 123 5.60 -9.97 -4.31
C ILE A 123 5.47 -11.49 -4.24
N HIS A 124 4.26 -11.98 -4.07
CA HIS A 124 3.92 -13.39 -4.12
C HIS A 124 2.41 -13.61 -4.39
N GLN A 125 2.04 -14.84 -4.68
CA GLN A 125 0.63 -15.22 -4.87
C GLN A 125 -0.16 -15.19 -3.55
N PRO A 126 -1.52 -15.12 -3.61
CA PRO A 126 -2.36 -15.30 -2.43
C PRO A 126 -2.07 -16.61 -1.71
N LEU A 127 -2.02 -16.54 -0.39
CA LEU A 127 -1.89 -17.72 0.45
C LEU A 127 -3.03 -17.80 1.47
N ILE A 128 -3.32 -19.00 1.92
CA ILE A 128 -4.20 -19.23 3.06
C ILE A 128 -3.32 -19.39 4.28
N SER A 129 -3.47 -18.47 5.25
CA SER A 129 -2.77 -18.53 6.52
C SER A 129 -3.59 -19.29 7.58
N GLY A 130 -2.91 -19.77 8.61
CA GLY A 130 -3.53 -20.48 9.72
C GLY A 130 -3.67 -21.99 9.49
N SER A 131 -4.81 -22.56 9.86
CA SER A 131 -5.06 -24.02 9.80
C SER A 131 -5.29 -24.59 8.39
N GLY A 132 -5.20 -23.75 7.34
CA GLY A 132 -5.48 -24.15 5.98
C GLY A 132 -6.99 -24.27 5.67
N LEU A 133 -7.32 -24.93 4.55
CA LEU A 133 -8.71 -25.24 4.20
C LEU A 133 -9.12 -26.58 4.84
N SER A 134 -10.26 -26.58 5.51
CA SER A 134 -10.90 -27.77 6.04
C SER A 134 -12.41 -27.71 5.77
N GLY A 135 -13.05 -28.85 5.63
CA GLY A 135 -14.47 -28.95 5.34
C GLY A 135 -14.81 -30.03 4.34
N GLN A 136 -16.02 -29.99 3.81
CA GLN A 136 -16.46 -30.93 2.76
C GLN A 136 -15.72 -30.62 1.44
N VAL A 137 -15.59 -31.62 0.56
CA VAL A 137 -14.89 -31.48 -0.72
C VAL A 137 -15.42 -30.30 -1.53
N THR A 138 -16.74 -30.14 -1.57
CA THR A 138 -17.38 -29.02 -2.30
C THR A 138 -16.99 -27.67 -1.73
N ASP A 139 -16.90 -27.52 -0.40
CA ASP A 139 -16.51 -26.28 0.25
C ASP A 139 -15.03 -25.94 -0.08
N ILE A 140 -14.16 -26.93 -0.03
CA ILE A 140 -12.74 -26.78 -0.41
C ILE A 140 -12.62 -26.34 -1.87
N MET A 141 -13.41 -26.90 -2.78
CA MET A 141 -13.43 -26.51 -4.19
C MET A 141 -13.92 -25.06 -4.38
N ILE A 142 -14.96 -24.65 -3.66
CA ILE A 142 -15.45 -23.24 -3.69
C ILE A 142 -14.35 -22.29 -3.28
N HIS A 143 -13.68 -22.55 -2.17
CA HIS A 143 -12.58 -21.71 -1.67
C HIS A 143 -11.38 -21.72 -2.63
N SER A 144 -11.01 -22.87 -3.18
CA SER A 144 -9.93 -22.96 -4.16
C SER A 144 -10.22 -22.12 -5.41
N ASN A 145 -11.43 -22.22 -5.96
CA ASN A 145 -11.86 -21.44 -7.12
C ASN A 145 -11.90 -19.93 -6.81
N TYR A 146 -12.28 -19.55 -5.58
CA TYR A 146 -12.25 -18.15 -5.15
C TYR A 146 -10.80 -17.61 -5.10
N LEU A 147 -9.88 -18.39 -4.53
CA LEU A 147 -8.46 -18.01 -4.48
C LEU A 147 -7.84 -17.90 -5.87
N GLN A 148 -8.16 -18.84 -6.76
CA GLN A 148 -7.66 -18.78 -8.14
C GLN A 148 -8.12 -17.50 -8.84
N ARG A 149 -9.39 -17.14 -8.74
CA ARG A 149 -9.91 -15.87 -9.29
C ARG A 149 -9.27 -14.65 -8.65
N THR A 150 -8.97 -14.73 -7.35
CA THR A 150 -8.28 -13.64 -6.63
C THR A 150 -6.84 -13.49 -7.13
N LYS A 151 -6.10 -14.60 -7.28
CA LYS A 151 -4.74 -14.63 -7.87
C LYS A 151 -4.74 -13.98 -9.26
N GLU A 152 -5.65 -14.40 -10.13
CA GLU A 152 -5.77 -13.83 -11.48
C GLU A 152 -6.04 -12.34 -11.48
N ARG A 153 -6.93 -11.86 -10.61
CA ARG A 153 -7.25 -10.44 -10.49
C ARG A 153 -6.04 -9.62 -10.02
N LEU A 154 -5.35 -10.07 -8.97
CA LEU A 154 -4.15 -9.39 -8.45
C LEU A 154 -3.04 -9.35 -9.50
N ASN A 155 -2.78 -10.47 -10.19
CA ASN A 155 -1.76 -10.54 -11.22
C ASN A 155 -2.07 -9.65 -12.43
N LYS A 156 -3.34 -9.51 -12.82
CA LYS A 156 -3.75 -8.57 -13.88
C LYS A 156 -3.49 -7.12 -13.49
N ILE A 157 -3.78 -6.76 -12.23
CA ILE A 157 -3.51 -5.41 -11.73
C ILE A 157 -2.00 -5.15 -11.65
N LEU A 158 -1.21 -6.10 -11.11
CA LEU A 158 0.25 -6.00 -11.09
C LEU A 158 0.84 -5.87 -12.50
N SER A 159 0.34 -6.63 -13.48
CA SER A 159 0.75 -6.53 -14.88
C SER A 159 0.47 -5.12 -15.44
N ALA A 160 -0.70 -4.58 -15.18
CA ALA A 160 -1.05 -3.22 -15.59
C ALA A 160 -0.17 -2.15 -14.91
N ASN A 161 0.09 -2.31 -13.62
CA ASN A 161 0.89 -1.36 -12.84
C ASN A 161 2.37 -1.37 -13.24
N THR A 162 2.94 -2.56 -13.49
CA THR A 162 4.37 -2.72 -13.81
C THR A 162 4.68 -2.59 -15.30
N GLY A 163 3.69 -2.82 -16.15
CA GLY A 163 3.88 -2.94 -17.60
C GLY A 163 4.47 -4.27 -18.05
N LYS A 164 4.67 -5.23 -17.13
CA LYS A 164 5.16 -6.58 -17.50
C LYS A 164 4.05 -7.45 -18.05
N PRO A 165 4.39 -8.41 -18.96
CA PRO A 165 3.45 -9.43 -19.42
C PRO A 165 2.81 -10.19 -18.26
N TYR A 166 1.54 -10.54 -18.38
CA TYR A 166 0.79 -11.26 -17.35
C TYR A 166 1.46 -12.60 -16.96
N GLU A 167 2.01 -13.32 -17.95
CA GLU A 167 2.69 -14.59 -17.76
C GLU A 167 3.97 -14.44 -16.92
N ASP A 168 4.68 -13.33 -17.08
CA ASP A 168 5.87 -13.02 -16.26
C ASP A 168 5.46 -12.75 -14.82
N ILE A 169 4.39 -11.96 -14.60
CA ILE A 169 3.85 -11.74 -13.26
C ILE A 169 3.41 -13.06 -12.61
N CYS A 170 2.74 -13.94 -13.35
CA CYS A 170 2.33 -15.26 -12.84
C CYS A 170 3.51 -16.10 -12.38
N ARG A 171 4.60 -16.11 -13.15
CA ARG A 171 5.83 -16.83 -12.81
C ARG A 171 6.52 -16.21 -11.60
N ASP A 172 6.67 -14.88 -11.60
CA ASP A 172 7.46 -14.13 -10.63
C ASP A 172 6.75 -14.00 -9.26
N THR A 173 5.43 -14.18 -9.21
CA THR A 173 4.63 -14.22 -7.98
C THR A 173 4.36 -15.64 -7.47
N GLU A 174 4.86 -16.69 -8.11
CA GLU A 174 4.56 -18.07 -7.71
C GLU A 174 5.13 -18.42 -6.34
N ARG A 175 6.22 -17.77 -5.94
CA ARG A 175 6.85 -17.83 -4.62
C ARG A 175 7.28 -16.45 -4.19
N ASP A 176 7.71 -16.31 -2.93
CA ASP A 176 8.23 -15.05 -2.40
C ASP A 176 9.38 -14.55 -3.28
N ASN A 177 9.17 -13.40 -3.88
CA ASN A 177 10.12 -12.73 -4.75
C ASN A 177 10.51 -11.40 -4.12
N PHE A 178 11.64 -11.40 -3.38
CA PHE A 178 12.19 -10.24 -2.72
C PHE A 178 13.03 -9.41 -3.69
N MET A 179 12.89 -8.11 -3.62
CA MET A 179 13.58 -7.14 -4.46
C MET A 179 14.09 -5.98 -3.60
N SER A 180 15.32 -5.52 -3.88
CA SER A 180 15.79 -4.21 -3.43
C SER A 180 14.98 -3.08 -4.08
N ALA A 181 15.19 -1.85 -3.63
CA ALA A 181 14.54 -0.68 -4.22
C ALA A 181 14.89 -0.53 -5.71
N GLU A 182 16.15 -0.77 -6.08
CA GLU A 182 16.65 -0.70 -7.47
C GLU A 182 16.02 -1.81 -8.33
N GLU A 183 15.99 -3.05 -7.84
CA GLU A 183 15.35 -4.16 -8.55
C GLU A 183 13.85 -3.93 -8.73
N ALA A 184 13.16 -3.36 -7.73
CA ALA A 184 11.75 -3.00 -7.82
C ALA A 184 11.50 -1.87 -8.84
N LEU A 185 12.43 -0.94 -8.99
CA LEU A 185 12.42 0.09 -10.03
C LEU A 185 12.56 -0.54 -11.42
N GLU A 186 13.54 -1.41 -11.63
CA GLU A 186 13.74 -2.13 -12.89
C GLU A 186 12.56 -3.06 -13.22
N TYR A 187 11.95 -3.63 -12.19
CA TYR A 187 10.76 -4.48 -12.33
C TYR A 187 9.53 -3.67 -12.75
N GLY A 188 9.46 -2.38 -12.41
CA GLY A 188 8.33 -1.49 -12.69
C GLY A 188 7.29 -1.40 -11.56
N LEU A 189 7.58 -1.93 -10.38
CA LEU A 189 6.74 -1.80 -9.18
C LEU A 189 6.73 -0.37 -8.66
N ILE A 190 7.83 0.34 -8.85
CA ILE A 190 8.00 1.75 -8.49
C ILE A 190 8.57 2.54 -9.67
N ASP A 191 8.55 3.86 -9.55
CA ASP A 191 9.01 4.78 -10.59
C ASP A 191 10.34 5.46 -10.24
N LYS A 192 10.69 5.51 -8.94
CA LYS A 192 11.88 6.25 -8.46
C LYS A 192 12.43 5.66 -7.16
N VAL A 193 13.74 5.78 -6.99
CA VAL A 193 14.41 5.59 -5.70
C VAL A 193 14.96 6.95 -5.25
N TYR A 194 14.53 7.42 -4.08
CA TYR A 194 14.95 8.71 -3.53
C TYR A 194 15.79 8.53 -2.28
N SER A 195 17.01 9.08 -2.28
CA SER A 195 17.90 9.12 -1.13
C SER A 195 17.69 10.36 -0.27
N SER A 196 17.07 11.40 -0.82
CA SER A 196 16.83 12.68 -0.15
C SER A 196 15.49 13.26 -0.56
N ARG A 197 14.87 14.00 0.34
CA ARG A 197 13.68 14.79 0.04
C ARG A 197 13.93 15.89 -1.00
N ALA A 198 15.18 16.29 -1.18
CA ALA A 198 15.60 17.22 -2.24
C ALA A 198 15.49 16.62 -3.65
N ASP A 199 15.36 15.30 -3.77
CA ASP A 199 15.15 14.60 -5.04
C ASP A 199 13.71 14.76 -5.56
N ILE A 200 12.79 15.19 -4.68
CA ILE A 200 11.40 15.52 -5.03
C ILE A 200 11.39 16.92 -5.64
N LYS A 201 11.28 16.99 -6.96
CA LYS A 201 11.15 18.24 -7.71
C LYS A 201 9.70 18.58 -7.96
#